data_2493a66634393d1609b44237632f84a1
#
_entry.id   2493a66634393d1609b44237632f84a1
#
_cell.length_a   1.000
_cell.length_b   1.000
_cell.length_c   1.000
_cell.angle_alpha   90.00
_cell.angle_beta   90.00
_cell.angle_gamma   90.00
#
_symmetry.space_group_name_H-M   'P 1'
#
loop_
_entity.id
_entity.type
_entity.pdbx_description
1 polymer ?
#
loop_
_entity_poly.entity_id
_entity_poly.type
_entity_poly.pdbx_seq_one_letter_code
_entity_poly.pdbx_strand_id
1 'polypeptide(L)'
;ANIADNTTDIATNTADIATNASSITTLNADVDTLEKDALLWNGTAFSAKHGTEATSKITNVTAGDLTAGSTDAVNGSQLKTTNDNVSTNTTNITNLTDSVGDLKDDSLLWNKTAGAFSAAHGTEATSKITNLLAGKVSSDSTDAINGSQLYGVADSFTSYLGGGADISDTGVLTGPT
;
A
#
# COMPACT_ATOMS: atom_id res chain seq x y z
N ALA A 1 63.05 40.41 48.95
CA ALA A 1 62.80 38.96 49.21
C ALA A 1 64.02 38.36 49.89
N ASN A 2 63.86 37.74 51.05
CA ASN A 2 64.90 37.02 51.72
C ASN A 2 64.79 35.49 51.48
N ILE A 3 65.76 34.72 51.96
CA ILE A 3 65.79 33.31 51.74
C ILE A 3 64.56 32.62 52.35
N ALA A 4 64.01 33.09 53.47
CA ALA A 4 62.82 32.52 54.11
C ALA A 4 61.56 32.74 53.24
N ASP A 5 61.42 33.93 52.62
CA ASP A 5 60.28 34.16 51.72
C ASP A 5 60.36 33.26 50.47
N ASN A 6 61.57 33.12 49.90
CA ASN A 6 61.78 32.25 48.77
C ASN A 6 61.52 30.78 49.11
N THR A 7 61.87 30.35 50.33
CA THR A 7 61.55 28.97 50.77
C THR A 7 60.06 28.74 50.89
N THR A 8 59.30 29.69 51.39
CA THR A 8 57.83 29.62 51.45
C THR A 8 57.19 29.59 50.07
N ASP A 9 57.67 30.47 49.17
CA ASP A 9 57.19 30.57 47.82
C ASP A 9 57.46 29.25 47.06
N ILE A 10 58.63 28.67 47.26
CA ILE A 10 58.95 27.33 46.68
C ILE A 10 58.04 26.22 47.22
N ALA A 11 57.74 26.23 48.50
CA ALA A 11 56.83 25.25 49.12
C ALA A 11 55.40 25.40 48.57
N THR A 12 54.92 26.63 48.45
CA THR A 12 53.62 26.96 47.85
C THR A 12 53.54 26.49 46.37
N ASN A 13 54.53 26.85 45.58
CA ASN A 13 54.61 26.46 44.18
C ASN A 13 54.68 24.93 44.02
N THR A 14 55.36 24.23 44.91
CA THR A 14 55.40 22.74 44.93
C THR A 14 54.04 22.16 45.21
N ALA A 15 53.28 22.71 46.14
CA ALA A 15 51.93 22.27 46.44
C ALA A 15 50.97 22.53 45.30
N ASP A 16 51.05 23.70 44.66
CA ASP A 16 50.27 24.08 43.48
C ASP A 16 50.56 23.18 42.31
N ILE A 17 51.82 22.83 42.05
CA ILE A 17 52.25 21.91 41.01
C ILE A 17 51.63 20.50 41.27
N ALA A 18 51.67 20.03 42.53
CA ALA A 18 51.06 18.75 42.86
C ALA A 18 49.53 18.77 42.67
N THR A 19 48.87 19.83 43.04
CA THR A 19 47.45 20.05 42.83
C THR A 19 47.11 20.07 41.30
N ASN A 20 47.88 20.80 40.52
CA ASN A 20 47.70 20.84 39.08
C ASN A 20 47.94 19.47 38.41
N ALA A 21 48.94 18.74 38.86
CA ALA A 21 49.19 17.39 38.35
C ALA A 21 48.00 16.43 38.63
N SER A 22 47.42 16.51 39.85
CA SER A 22 46.22 15.72 40.19
C SER A 22 45.01 16.14 39.34
N SER A 23 44.82 17.46 39.15
CA SER A 23 43.72 17.97 38.30
C SER A 23 43.88 17.56 36.86
N ILE A 24 45.10 17.55 36.32
CA ILE A 24 45.37 17.06 34.96
C ILE A 24 45.07 15.56 34.84
N THR A 25 45.43 14.76 35.85
CA THR A 25 45.10 13.33 35.87
C THR A 25 43.58 13.09 35.83
N THR A 26 42.82 13.83 36.66
CA THR A 26 41.35 13.74 36.65
C THR A 26 40.78 14.16 35.31
N LEU A 27 41.22 15.26 34.75
CA LEU A 27 40.73 15.76 33.46
C LEU A 27 41.02 14.77 32.33
N ASN A 28 42.20 14.14 32.32
CA ASN A 28 42.50 13.09 31.33
C ASN A 28 41.54 11.91 31.45
N ALA A 29 41.21 11.46 32.67
CA ALA A 29 40.24 10.36 32.87
C ALA A 29 38.82 10.76 32.42
N ASP A 30 38.42 12.02 32.67
CA ASP A 30 37.13 12.55 32.22
C ASP A 30 37.07 12.63 30.68
N VAL A 31 38.14 13.06 30.02
CA VAL A 31 38.27 13.07 28.56
C VAL A 31 38.21 11.66 27.99
N ASP A 32 38.96 10.72 28.57
CA ASP A 32 38.93 9.31 28.16
C ASP A 32 37.52 8.71 28.26
N THR A 33 36.75 9.07 29.29
CA THR A 33 35.37 8.67 29.48
C THR A 33 34.47 9.29 28.41
N LEU A 34 34.61 10.59 28.18
CA LEU A 34 33.84 11.30 27.16
C LEU A 34 34.09 10.74 25.75
N GLU A 35 35.34 10.42 25.42
CA GLU A 35 35.68 9.83 24.13
C GLU A 35 35.06 8.42 23.93
N LYS A 36 34.86 7.68 25.02
CA LYS A 36 34.21 6.35 24.94
C LYS A 36 32.70 6.44 24.82
N ASP A 37 32.10 7.46 25.46
CA ASP A 37 30.63 7.52 25.64
C ASP A 37 29.94 8.51 24.71
N ALA A 38 30.68 9.37 24.00
CA ALA A 38 30.13 10.38 23.14
C ALA A 38 29.93 9.91 21.69
N LEU A 39 28.98 10.53 21.00
CA LEU A 39 28.84 10.40 19.55
C LEU A 39 29.90 11.30 18.89
N LEU A 40 31.03 10.70 18.48
CA LEU A 40 32.19 11.41 18.01
C LEU A 40 32.25 11.54 16.48
N TRP A 41 32.81 12.67 16.02
CA TRP A 41 33.17 12.88 14.62
C TRP A 41 34.43 12.10 14.26
N ASN A 42 34.35 11.19 13.27
CA ASN A 42 35.45 10.34 12.86
C ASN A 42 36.27 10.85 11.65
N GLY A 43 36.04 12.12 11.26
CA GLY A 43 36.64 12.74 10.08
C GLY A 43 35.70 12.82 8.87
N THR A 44 34.65 12.02 8.82
CA THR A 44 33.65 11.99 7.73
C THR A 44 32.20 12.00 8.21
N ALA A 45 31.94 11.47 9.40
CA ALA A 45 30.60 11.37 9.98
C ALA A 45 30.66 11.31 11.51
N PHE A 46 29.54 11.57 12.18
CA PHE A 46 29.34 11.17 13.58
C PHE A 46 29.11 9.65 13.65
N SER A 47 29.92 8.97 14.46
CA SER A 47 29.91 7.53 14.58
C SER A 47 29.19 7.09 15.86
N ALA A 48 28.20 6.23 15.73
CA ALA A 48 27.54 5.57 16.85
C ALA A 48 28.26 4.30 17.32
N LYS A 49 29.50 4.10 16.89
CA LYS A 49 30.34 2.99 17.37
C LYS A 49 30.67 3.22 18.86
N HIS A 50 30.50 2.19 19.69
CA HIS A 50 30.73 2.26 21.12
C HIS A 50 31.51 1.03 21.62
N GLY A 51 32.64 1.25 22.25
CA GLY A 51 33.52 0.17 22.72
C GLY A 51 33.94 -0.78 21.60
N THR A 52 33.68 -2.07 21.77
CA THR A 52 33.95 -3.12 20.79
C THR A 52 32.81 -3.32 19.79
N GLU A 53 31.66 -2.69 20.01
CA GLU A 53 30.49 -2.81 19.14
C GLU A 53 30.64 -1.95 17.89
N ALA A 54 30.42 -2.52 16.72
CA ALA A 54 30.53 -1.81 15.45
C ALA A 54 29.36 -0.85 15.22
N THR A 55 28.22 -1.07 15.87
CA THR A 55 27.00 -0.26 15.77
C THR A 55 26.35 -0.07 17.14
N SER A 56 25.67 1.05 17.33
CA SER A 56 24.87 1.30 18.52
C SER A 56 23.51 1.89 18.16
N LYS A 57 22.54 1.75 19.06
CA LYS A 57 21.22 2.37 18.91
C LYS A 57 21.28 3.82 19.38
N ILE A 58 20.65 4.70 18.60
CA ILE A 58 20.33 6.06 19.05
C ILE A 58 18.87 6.00 19.53
N THR A 59 18.64 6.31 20.80
CA THR A 59 17.31 6.27 21.45
C THR A 59 16.84 7.68 21.82
N ASN A 60 15.57 7.79 22.22
CA ASN A 60 14.95 9.06 22.63
C ASN A 60 14.98 10.15 21.53
N VAL A 61 14.98 9.71 20.26
CA VAL A 61 14.90 10.63 19.13
C VAL A 61 13.46 11.11 19.01
N THR A 62 13.25 12.41 19.14
CA THR A 62 11.95 13.05 18.84
C THR A 62 11.59 12.83 17.38
N ALA A 63 10.28 12.74 17.08
CA ALA A 63 9.82 12.66 15.70
C ALA A 63 10.31 13.87 14.90
N GLY A 64 11.00 13.60 13.80
CA GLY A 64 11.50 14.64 12.89
C GLY A 64 10.38 15.23 12.04
N ASP A 65 10.62 16.43 11.51
CA ASP A 65 9.75 17.03 10.50
C ASP A 65 9.87 16.24 9.19
N LEU A 66 8.72 15.93 8.56
CA LEU A 66 8.65 15.17 7.30
C LEU A 66 8.32 16.04 6.10
N THR A 67 8.50 17.36 6.20
CA THR A 67 8.30 18.27 5.07
C THR A 67 9.42 18.15 4.02
N ALA A 68 9.13 18.60 2.81
CA ALA A 68 10.14 18.65 1.75
C ALA A 68 11.30 19.56 2.16
N GLY A 69 12.52 19.04 2.16
CA GLY A 69 13.72 19.75 2.57
C GLY A 69 14.07 19.63 4.05
N SER A 70 13.30 18.87 4.85
CA SER A 70 13.69 18.53 6.21
C SER A 70 15.03 17.77 6.22
N THR A 71 15.85 18.10 7.21
CA THR A 71 17.11 17.41 7.51
C THR A 71 17.05 16.65 8.84
N ASP A 72 15.86 16.55 9.43
CA ASP A 72 15.68 15.87 10.71
C ASP A 72 15.83 14.35 10.58
N ALA A 73 16.32 13.74 11.67
CA ALA A 73 16.32 12.29 11.77
C ALA A 73 14.89 11.76 11.94
N VAL A 74 14.56 10.68 11.26
CA VAL A 74 13.29 9.98 11.41
C VAL A 74 13.42 8.88 12.45
N ASN A 75 12.50 8.83 13.42
CA ASN A 75 12.48 7.77 14.42
C ASN A 75 11.65 6.54 13.97
N GLY A 76 11.80 5.44 14.71
CA GLY A 76 11.16 4.18 14.37
C GLY A 76 9.62 4.21 14.35
N SER A 77 8.97 5.11 15.12
CA SER A 77 7.50 5.22 15.11
C SER A 77 6.97 5.84 13.83
N GLN A 78 7.68 6.82 13.27
CA GLN A 78 7.33 7.44 12.00
C GLN A 78 7.45 6.43 10.84
N LEU A 79 8.54 5.64 10.83
CA LEU A 79 8.72 4.57 9.84
C LEU A 79 7.66 3.47 9.99
N LYS A 80 7.30 3.11 11.24
CA LYS A 80 6.24 2.13 11.47
C LYS A 80 4.91 2.59 10.88
N THR A 81 4.53 3.84 11.10
CA THR A 81 3.30 4.41 10.52
C THR A 81 3.31 4.33 8.99
N THR A 82 4.44 4.65 8.35
CA THR A 82 4.58 4.51 6.89
C THR A 82 4.41 3.07 6.44
N ASN A 83 5.03 2.11 7.13
CA ASN A 83 4.92 0.68 6.81
C ASN A 83 3.50 0.16 7.00
N ASP A 84 2.78 0.61 8.04
CA ASP A 84 1.37 0.25 8.26
C ASP A 84 0.49 0.75 7.11
N ASN A 85 0.71 1.98 6.64
CA ASN A 85 0.01 2.54 5.47
C ASN A 85 0.33 1.76 4.19
N VAL A 86 1.60 1.37 3.96
CA VAL A 86 1.99 0.53 2.82
C VAL A 86 1.29 -0.83 2.88
N SER A 87 1.21 -1.46 4.05
CA SER A 87 0.50 -2.72 4.24
C SER A 87 -0.99 -2.59 3.93
N THR A 88 -1.63 -1.53 4.44
CA THR A 88 -3.03 -1.22 4.15
C THR A 88 -3.26 -1.00 2.65
N ASN A 89 -2.42 -0.22 2.01
CA ASN A 89 -2.51 0.01 0.57
C ASN A 89 -2.34 -1.28 -0.23
N THR A 90 -1.43 -2.16 0.17
CA THR A 90 -1.24 -3.48 -0.46
C THR A 90 -2.51 -4.32 -0.38
N THR A 91 -3.16 -4.37 0.81
CA THR A 91 -4.43 -5.06 0.99
C THR A 91 -5.54 -4.46 0.12
N ASN A 92 -5.64 -3.13 0.07
CA ASN A 92 -6.64 -2.44 -0.75
C ASN A 92 -6.44 -2.71 -2.26
N ILE A 93 -5.18 -2.75 -2.72
CA ILE A 93 -4.85 -3.08 -4.12
C ILE A 93 -5.25 -4.53 -4.43
N THR A 94 -5.00 -5.48 -3.53
CA THR A 94 -5.44 -6.88 -3.69
C THR A 94 -6.96 -6.95 -3.81
N ASN A 95 -7.71 -6.36 -2.87
CA ASN A 95 -9.16 -6.35 -2.89
C ASN A 95 -9.73 -5.70 -4.17
N LEU A 96 -9.11 -4.60 -4.63
CA LEU A 96 -9.51 -3.96 -5.88
C LEU A 96 -9.23 -4.85 -7.10
N THR A 97 -8.08 -5.53 -7.11
CA THR A 97 -7.72 -6.46 -8.19
C THR A 97 -8.72 -7.61 -8.27
N ASP A 98 -9.09 -8.21 -7.13
CA ASP A 98 -10.10 -9.27 -7.04
C ASP A 98 -11.46 -8.76 -7.53
N SER A 99 -11.89 -7.58 -7.05
CA SER A 99 -13.17 -6.97 -7.49
C SER A 99 -13.21 -6.65 -8.98
N VAL A 100 -12.09 -6.21 -9.57
CA VAL A 100 -11.97 -6.00 -11.02
C VAL A 100 -11.98 -7.34 -11.77
N GLY A 101 -11.37 -8.38 -11.18
CA GLY A 101 -11.44 -9.76 -11.68
C GLY A 101 -12.90 -10.24 -11.77
N ASP A 102 -13.60 -10.18 -10.63
CA ASP A 102 -15.02 -10.56 -10.54
C ASP A 102 -15.88 -9.76 -11.54
N LEU A 103 -15.65 -8.43 -11.61
CA LEU A 103 -16.37 -7.58 -12.57
C LEU A 103 -16.13 -7.99 -14.03
N LYS A 104 -14.90 -8.37 -14.36
CA LYS A 104 -14.57 -8.89 -15.71
C LYS A 104 -15.26 -10.22 -16.00
N ASP A 105 -15.30 -11.09 -15.00
CA ASP A 105 -15.89 -12.42 -15.16
C ASP A 105 -17.43 -12.36 -15.19
N ASP A 106 -18.04 -11.43 -14.44
CA ASP A 106 -19.49 -11.35 -14.27
C ASP A 106 -20.20 -10.34 -15.18
N SER A 107 -19.45 -9.53 -15.94
CA SER A 107 -20.03 -8.46 -16.75
C SER A 107 -20.19 -8.84 -18.22
N LEU A 108 -21.20 -8.27 -18.85
CA LEU A 108 -21.32 -8.27 -20.30
C LEU A 108 -20.29 -7.30 -20.90
N LEU A 109 -19.14 -7.82 -21.32
CA LEU A 109 -18.00 -7.01 -21.77
C LEU A 109 -18.00 -6.79 -23.28
N TRP A 110 -17.49 -5.60 -23.67
CA TRP A 110 -17.20 -5.31 -25.06
C TRP A 110 -16.01 -6.11 -25.57
N ASN A 111 -16.26 -6.98 -26.53
CA ASN A 111 -15.21 -7.71 -27.26
C ASN A 111 -14.74 -6.89 -28.45
N LYS A 112 -13.56 -6.28 -28.34
CA LYS A 112 -12.99 -5.40 -29.37
C LYS A 112 -12.74 -6.12 -30.69
N THR A 113 -12.38 -7.42 -30.66
CA THR A 113 -12.10 -8.22 -31.85
C THR A 113 -13.38 -8.55 -32.59
N ALA A 114 -14.43 -8.88 -31.86
CA ALA A 114 -15.75 -9.18 -32.43
C ALA A 114 -16.55 -7.91 -32.78
N GLY A 115 -16.17 -6.74 -32.23
CA GLY A 115 -16.93 -5.51 -32.37
C GLY A 115 -18.30 -5.55 -31.73
N ALA A 116 -18.47 -6.31 -30.63
CA ALA A 116 -19.76 -6.56 -29.99
C ALA A 116 -19.60 -6.81 -28.49
N PHE A 117 -20.69 -6.66 -27.73
CA PHE A 117 -20.76 -7.20 -26.36
C PHE A 117 -20.82 -8.73 -26.40
N SER A 118 -20.03 -9.38 -25.56
CA SER A 118 -19.96 -10.83 -25.48
C SER A 118 -20.66 -11.32 -24.21
N ALA A 119 -21.57 -12.28 -24.38
CA ALA A 119 -22.19 -13.02 -23.27
C ALA A 119 -21.40 -14.29 -22.92
N ALA A 120 -20.17 -14.45 -23.38
CA ALA A 120 -19.28 -15.50 -22.91
C ALA A 120 -18.92 -15.25 -21.44
N HIS A 121 -18.94 -16.29 -20.61
CA HIS A 121 -18.76 -16.18 -19.18
C HIS A 121 -17.91 -17.33 -18.65
N GLY A 122 -16.82 -17.04 -17.95
CA GLY A 122 -15.88 -18.04 -17.48
C GLY A 122 -15.35 -18.92 -18.61
N THR A 123 -15.57 -20.25 -18.55
CA THR A 123 -15.21 -21.21 -19.59
C THR A 123 -16.32 -21.43 -20.64
N GLU A 124 -17.49 -20.82 -20.44
CA GLU A 124 -18.64 -20.97 -21.32
C GLU A 124 -18.58 -19.98 -22.49
N ALA A 125 -18.69 -20.50 -23.71
CA ALA A 125 -18.66 -19.66 -24.90
C ALA A 125 -19.96 -18.85 -25.09
N THR A 126 -21.05 -19.23 -24.43
CA THR A 126 -22.36 -18.56 -24.50
C THR A 126 -23.01 -18.51 -23.13
N SER A 127 -23.81 -17.47 -22.87
CA SER A 127 -24.61 -17.36 -21.65
C SER A 127 -25.99 -16.80 -21.96
N LYS A 128 -26.94 -17.04 -21.04
CA LYS A 128 -28.28 -16.46 -21.12
C LYS A 128 -28.28 -15.03 -20.58
N ILE A 129 -29.01 -14.16 -21.25
CA ILE A 129 -29.39 -12.86 -20.69
C ILE A 129 -30.80 -13.00 -20.14
N THR A 130 -30.99 -12.85 -18.83
CA THR A 130 -32.28 -13.00 -18.12
C THR A 130 -32.80 -11.68 -17.60
N ASN A 131 -34.07 -11.65 -17.15
CA ASN A 131 -34.72 -10.45 -16.61
C ASN A 131 -34.75 -9.29 -17.60
N LEU A 132 -34.74 -9.58 -18.89
CA LEU A 132 -34.83 -8.58 -19.93
C LEU A 132 -36.27 -8.07 -20.03
N LEU A 133 -36.47 -6.76 -19.86
CA LEU A 133 -37.74 -6.12 -20.10
C LEU A 133 -38.17 -6.30 -21.55
N ALA A 134 -39.48 -6.43 -21.79
CA ALA A 134 -40.01 -6.48 -23.15
C ALA A 134 -39.63 -5.22 -23.96
N GLY A 135 -38.92 -5.43 -25.04
CA GLY A 135 -38.53 -4.35 -25.94
C GLY A 135 -39.69 -3.86 -26.81
N LYS A 136 -39.58 -2.63 -27.31
CA LYS A 136 -40.55 -2.09 -28.28
C LYS A 136 -40.49 -2.89 -29.59
N VAL A 137 -41.61 -3.32 -30.10
CA VAL A 137 -41.72 -3.97 -31.40
C VAL A 137 -42.27 -2.97 -32.41
N SER A 138 -41.37 -2.33 -33.14
CA SER A 138 -41.72 -1.37 -34.22
C SER A 138 -40.60 -1.36 -35.25
N SER A 139 -40.86 -0.77 -36.42
CA SER A 139 -39.91 -0.73 -37.52
C SER A 139 -38.62 0.08 -37.22
N ASP A 140 -38.66 0.93 -36.21
CA ASP A 140 -37.54 1.82 -35.78
C ASP A 140 -36.92 1.40 -34.44
N SER A 141 -37.38 0.26 -33.88
CA SER A 141 -36.86 -0.21 -32.58
C SER A 141 -35.46 -0.79 -32.73
N THR A 142 -34.61 -0.44 -31.74
CA THR A 142 -33.30 -1.04 -31.52
C THR A 142 -33.25 -1.84 -30.21
N ASP A 143 -34.41 -2.07 -29.56
CA ASP A 143 -34.50 -2.82 -28.32
C ASP A 143 -34.28 -4.32 -28.57
N ALA A 144 -33.66 -4.98 -27.58
CA ALA A 144 -33.62 -6.44 -27.56
C ALA A 144 -35.02 -7.02 -27.27
N ILE A 145 -35.37 -8.12 -27.88
CA ILE A 145 -36.62 -8.83 -27.70
C ILE A 145 -36.42 -9.98 -26.71
N ASN A 146 -37.28 -10.14 -25.74
CA ASN A 146 -37.26 -11.27 -24.82
C ASN A 146 -38.09 -12.46 -25.32
N GLY A 147 -37.88 -13.62 -24.68
CA GLY A 147 -38.55 -14.87 -25.09
C GLY A 147 -40.08 -14.81 -25.06
N SER A 148 -40.69 -14.05 -24.14
CA SER A 148 -42.15 -13.94 -24.07
C SER A 148 -42.75 -13.21 -25.26
N GLN A 149 -42.05 -12.20 -25.78
CA GLN A 149 -42.49 -11.48 -26.98
C GLN A 149 -42.45 -12.40 -28.23
N LEU A 150 -41.36 -13.17 -28.38
CA LEU A 150 -41.24 -14.15 -29.46
C LEU A 150 -42.30 -15.26 -29.35
N TYR A 151 -42.54 -15.78 -28.14
CA TYR A 151 -43.61 -16.73 -27.89
C TYR A 151 -44.99 -16.18 -28.29
N GLY A 152 -45.29 -14.92 -27.91
CA GLY A 152 -46.58 -14.29 -28.29
C GLY A 152 -46.78 -14.17 -29.80
N VAL A 153 -45.72 -13.94 -30.58
CA VAL A 153 -45.79 -13.94 -32.04
C VAL A 153 -46.07 -15.37 -32.56
N ALA A 154 -45.34 -16.34 -32.03
CA ALA A 154 -45.50 -17.76 -32.46
C ALA A 154 -46.88 -18.33 -32.08
N ASP A 155 -47.38 -18.02 -30.88
CA ASP A 155 -48.70 -18.38 -30.42
C ASP A 155 -49.81 -17.79 -31.31
N SER A 156 -49.68 -16.54 -31.70
CA SER A 156 -50.58 -15.89 -32.66
C SER A 156 -50.58 -16.61 -34.00
N PHE A 157 -49.40 -17.08 -34.44
CA PHE A 157 -49.25 -17.79 -35.72
C PHE A 157 -49.91 -19.13 -35.70
N THR A 158 -49.76 -19.94 -34.63
CA THR A 158 -50.42 -21.24 -34.45
C THR A 158 -51.96 -21.09 -34.39
N SER A 159 -52.39 -20.01 -33.71
CA SER A 159 -53.81 -19.66 -33.64
C SER A 159 -54.44 -19.38 -35.02
N TYR A 160 -53.71 -18.71 -35.90
CA TYR A 160 -54.17 -18.46 -37.30
C TYR A 160 -54.13 -19.73 -38.15
N LEU A 161 -53.19 -20.65 -37.93
CA LEU A 161 -53.11 -21.90 -38.68
C LEU A 161 -54.24 -22.86 -38.28
N GLY A 162 -54.70 -22.86 -37.05
CA GLY A 162 -55.72 -23.73 -36.53
C GLY A 162 -55.34 -25.22 -36.59
N GLY A 163 -56.34 -26.13 -36.56
CA GLY A 163 -56.15 -27.55 -36.78
C GLY A 163 -55.21 -28.29 -35.83
N GLY A 164 -55.07 -27.78 -34.60
CA GLY A 164 -54.16 -28.35 -33.61
C GLY A 164 -52.70 -27.98 -33.77
N ALA A 165 -52.39 -26.95 -34.57
CA ALA A 165 -51.05 -26.38 -34.61
C ALA A 165 -50.64 -25.88 -33.22
N ASP A 166 -49.38 -26.11 -32.80
CA ASP A 166 -48.87 -25.76 -31.48
C ASP A 166 -47.40 -25.35 -31.53
N ILE A 167 -46.89 -24.76 -30.47
CA ILE A 167 -45.47 -24.38 -30.30
C ILE A 167 -44.89 -25.12 -29.09
N SER A 168 -43.78 -25.80 -29.29
CA SER A 168 -43.04 -26.45 -28.21
C SER A 168 -42.28 -25.44 -27.33
N ASP A 169 -41.86 -25.87 -26.12
CA ASP A 169 -41.02 -25.08 -25.20
C ASP A 169 -39.65 -24.71 -25.81
N THR A 170 -39.23 -25.34 -26.87
CA THR A 170 -38.02 -25.05 -27.63
C THR A 170 -38.28 -24.15 -28.84
N GLY A 171 -39.50 -23.65 -29.01
CA GLY A 171 -39.88 -22.75 -30.09
C GLY A 171 -40.13 -23.45 -31.45
N VAL A 172 -40.28 -24.76 -31.45
CA VAL A 172 -40.61 -25.52 -32.68
C VAL A 172 -42.13 -25.52 -32.91
N LEU A 173 -42.54 -25.03 -34.08
CA LEU A 173 -43.93 -25.04 -34.51
C LEU A 173 -44.30 -26.43 -35.06
N THR A 174 -45.41 -26.98 -34.60
CA THR A 174 -46.04 -28.14 -35.20
C THR A 174 -47.18 -27.72 -36.10
N GLY A 175 -47.28 -28.30 -37.29
CA GLY A 175 -48.33 -27.99 -38.24
C GLY A 175 -49.72 -28.53 -37.83
N PRO A 176 -50.81 -28.06 -38.46
CA PRO A 176 -52.11 -28.60 -38.23
C PRO A 176 -52.18 -30.08 -38.67
N THR A 177 -52.91 -30.89 -37.93
CA THR A 177 -53.19 -32.31 -38.24
C THR A 177 -54.56 -32.53 -38.91
#